data_d8721b289ef7b0c4a69a68118b5fce4f
#
_entry.id   d8721b289ef7b0c4a69a68118b5fce4f
#
_cell.length_a   1.000
_cell.length_b   1.000
_cell.length_c   1.000
_cell.angle_alpha   90.00
_cell.angle_beta   90.00
_cell.angle_gamma   90.00
#
_symmetry.space_group_name_H-M   'P 1'
#
loop_
_entity.id
_entity.type
_entity.pdbx_description
1 polymer ?
#
loop_
_entity_poly.entity_id
_entity_poly.type
_entity_poly.pdbx_seq_one_letter_code
_entity_poly.pdbx_strand_id
1 'polypeptide(L)'
;MREDELTKHNDEIRLVIITSPTYEGVVSDIKSISEICHKHGAKLLVDEAHGAHFPFSDSFPDEALNCGADAAVLSLHKTLPSLTQTALLITNDSELSEILAENLAVFETSSPSYILMSSIEKCLDFCENSKDKFKEYCCNLKTVREKLKNLKYLKIYDKSDTDFDYDIGKIVISTANANISGTKLAEILRNNYQIETEMAYSDYVIAMTSVCDTEKAFDMLSDALISIDSELSKGADT
;
A
#
# COMPACT_ATOMS: atom_id res chain seq x y z
N MET A 1 8.14 -13.42 -10.71
CA MET A 1 8.48 -14.87 -10.73
C MET A 1 8.52 -15.30 -12.19
N ARG A 2 9.43 -16.18 -12.58
CA ARG A 2 9.45 -16.69 -13.96
C ARG A 2 8.65 -17.99 -14.04
N GLU A 3 7.83 -18.16 -15.07
CA GLU A 3 7.05 -19.38 -15.29
C GLU A 3 7.93 -20.64 -15.38
N ASP A 4 9.17 -20.50 -15.85
CA ASP A 4 10.14 -21.58 -15.94
C ASP A 4 10.57 -22.16 -14.57
N GLU A 5 10.52 -21.40 -13.48
CA GLU A 5 10.76 -21.90 -12.13
C GLU A 5 9.62 -22.81 -11.66
N LEU A 6 8.37 -22.43 -11.88
CA LEU A 6 7.22 -23.29 -11.59
C LEU A 6 7.23 -24.56 -12.43
N THR A 7 7.63 -24.46 -13.71
CA THR A 7 7.73 -25.62 -14.62
C THR A 7 8.77 -26.63 -14.15
N LYS A 8 9.91 -26.20 -13.60
CA LYS A 8 10.96 -27.09 -13.10
C LYS A 8 10.53 -27.89 -11.86
N HIS A 9 9.61 -27.36 -11.04
CA HIS A 9 9.17 -27.95 -9.78
C HIS A 9 7.66 -28.24 -9.77
N ASN A 10 7.07 -28.51 -10.92
CA ASN A 10 5.63 -28.57 -11.18
C ASN A 10 4.84 -29.47 -10.20
N ASP A 11 5.43 -30.58 -9.73
CA ASP A 11 4.77 -31.53 -8.84
C ASP A 11 5.00 -31.23 -7.33
N GLU A 12 5.86 -30.26 -7.02
CA GLU A 12 6.29 -29.96 -5.64
C GLU A 12 5.69 -28.66 -5.10
N ILE A 13 5.50 -27.64 -5.96
CA ILE A 13 4.96 -26.33 -5.53
C ILE A 13 3.45 -26.40 -5.45
N ARG A 14 2.90 -26.21 -4.26
CA ARG A 14 1.47 -26.18 -3.97
C ARG A 14 0.95 -24.78 -3.67
N LEU A 15 1.82 -23.88 -3.24
CA LEU A 15 1.49 -22.54 -2.83
C LEU A 15 2.57 -21.57 -3.30
N VAL A 16 2.12 -20.46 -3.83
CA VAL A 16 2.94 -19.27 -4.13
C VAL A 16 2.47 -18.16 -3.21
N ILE A 17 3.40 -17.48 -2.56
CA ILE A 17 3.12 -16.32 -1.70
C ILE A 17 3.88 -15.14 -2.27
N ILE A 18 3.16 -14.02 -2.46
CA ILE A 18 3.77 -12.75 -2.91
C ILE A 18 3.26 -11.60 -2.06
N THR A 19 4.07 -10.54 -1.96
CA THR A 19 3.65 -9.27 -1.36
C THR A 19 3.30 -8.28 -2.47
N SER A 20 2.06 -7.79 -2.47
CA SER A 20 1.57 -6.77 -3.40
C SER A 20 0.39 -6.03 -2.76
N PRO A 21 0.43 -4.69 -2.68
CA PRO A 21 1.50 -3.81 -3.17
C PRO A 21 2.81 -3.95 -2.38
N THR A 22 3.91 -3.45 -2.98
CA THR A 22 5.15 -3.23 -2.23
C THR A 22 4.97 -2.09 -1.22
N TYR A 23 5.96 -1.87 -0.37
CA TYR A 23 5.91 -0.79 0.61
C TYR A 23 5.79 0.59 -0.04
N GLU A 24 6.43 0.76 -1.21
CA GLU A 24 6.40 1.97 -2.03
C GLU A 24 5.09 2.13 -2.83
N GLY A 25 4.27 1.09 -2.91
CA GLY A 25 2.97 1.13 -3.58
C GLY A 25 2.95 0.52 -4.98
N VAL A 26 4.00 -0.16 -5.43
CA VAL A 26 3.99 -0.87 -6.71
C VAL A 26 3.17 -2.15 -6.59
N VAL A 27 2.21 -2.33 -7.51
CA VAL A 27 1.28 -3.47 -7.51
C VAL A 27 1.65 -4.43 -8.64
N SER A 28 1.87 -5.69 -8.29
CA SER A 28 2.21 -6.76 -9.24
C SER A 28 1.03 -7.10 -10.16
N ASP A 29 1.30 -7.66 -11.32
CA ASP A 29 0.27 -8.25 -12.20
C ASP A 29 -0.25 -9.57 -11.59
N ILE A 30 -1.12 -9.42 -10.57
CA ILE A 30 -1.70 -10.55 -9.82
C ILE A 30 -2.45 -11.48 -10.77
N LYS A 31 -3.16 -10.94 -11.75
CA LYS A 31 -3.93 -11.72 -12.71
C LYS A 31 -3.06 -12.69 -13.50
N SER A 32 -2.00 -12.20 -14.12
CA SER A 32 -1.08 -13.06 -14.85
C SER A 32 -0.37 -14.07 -13.95
N ILE A 33 -0.04 -13.66 -12.70
CA ILE A 33 0.60 -14.56 -11.73
C ILE A 33 -0.37 -15.66 -11.30
N SER A 34 -1.64 -15.35 -11.02
CA SER A 34 -2.65 -16.34 -10.63
C SER A 34 -2.92 -17.35 -11.75
N GLU A 35 -3.06 -16.88 -13.00
CA GLU A 35 -3.23 -17.75 -14.16
C GLU A 35 -2.07 -18.77 -14.31
N ILE A 36 -0.84 -18.32 -14.08
CA ILE A 36 0.34 -19.18 -14.11
C ILE A 36 0.31 -20.18 -12.94
N CYS A 37 0.02 -19.73 -11.71
CA CYS A 37 -0.08 -20.60 -10.54
C CYS A 37 -1.11 -21.71 -10.74
N HIS A 38 -2.32 -21.34 -11.18
CA HIS A 38 -3.44 -22.27 -11.38
C HIS A 38 -3.15 -23.27 -12.52
N LYS A 39 -2.50 -22.84 -13.60
CA LYS A 39 -2.06 -23.72 -14.69
C LYS A 39 -1.12 -24.83 -14.18
N HIS A 40 -0.35 -24.57 -13.15
CA HIS A 40 0.57 -25.51 -12.52
C HIS A 40 0.02 -26.17 -11.24
N GLY A 41 -1.27 -26.01 -10.94
CA GLY A 41 -1.93 -26.63 -9.79
C GLY A 41 -1.53 -26.04 -8.43
N ALA A 42 -0.91 -24.86 -8.42
CA ALA A 42 -0.55 -24.12 -7.21
C ALA A 42 -1.60 -23.07 -6.86
N LYS A 43 -1.81 -22.83 -5.56
CA LYS A 43 -2.59 -21.72 -5.04
C LYS A 43 -1.76 -20.44 -4.95
N LEU A 44 -2.41 -19.27 -5.06
CA LEU A 44 -1.77 -17.97 -4.86
C LEU A 44 -2.33 -17.29 -3.62
N LEU A 45 -1.46 -17.01 -2.64
CA LEU A 45 -1.75 -16.16 -1.50
C LEU A 45 -1.02 -14.82 -1.67
N VAL A 46 -1.75 -13.72 -1.50
CA VAL A 46 -1.19 -12.36 -1.60
C VAL A 46 -1.14 -11.72 -0.22
N ASP A 47 0.05 -11.33 0.20
CA ASP A 47 0.19 -10.38 1.31
C ASP A 47 -0.13 -8.98 0.77
N GLU A 48 -1.41 -8.60 0.90
CA GLU A 48 -1.98 -7.32 0.50
C GLU A 48 -2.14 -6.38 1.70
N ALA A 49 -1.24 -6.50 2.68
CA ALA A 49 -1.31 -5.74 3.93
C ALA A 49 -1.37 -4.21 3.72
N HIS A 50 -0.82 -3.69 2.64
CA HIS A 50 -0.87 -2.27 2.28
C HIS A 50 -1.97 -1.91 1.28
N GLY A 51 -2.79 -2.86 0.82
CA GLY A 51 -3.85 -2.68 -0.18
C GLY A 51 -5.28 -2.74 0.36
N ALA A 52 -5.49 -2.77 1.68
CA ALA A 52 -6.82 -2.94 2.28
C ALA A 52 -7.86 -1.88 1.85
N HIS A 53 -7.45 -0.74 1.32
CA HIS A 53 -8.31 0.33 0.82
C HIS A 53 -8.69 0.19 -0.67
N PHE A 54 -8.08 -0.71 -1.41
CA PHE A 54 -8.30 -0.84 -2.86
C PHE A 54 -9.78 -1.05 -3.26
N PRO A 55 -10.56 -1.88 -2.58
CA PRO A 55 -11.94 -2.14 -2.98
C PRO A 55 -12.89 -0.92 -2.93
N PHE A 56 -12.46 0.17 -2.28
CA PHE A 56 -13.36 1.28 -1.97
C PHE A 56 -13.33 2.43 -2.98
N SER A 57 -12.49 2.37 -4.03
CA SER A 57 -12.49 3.35 -5.12
C SER A 57 -11.79 2.85 -6.37
N ASP A 58 -12.39 3.06 -7.55
CA ASP A 58 -11.81 2.76 -8.87
C ASP A 58 -10.53 3.58 -9.20
N SER A 59 -10.13 4.49 -8.31
CA SER A 59 -8.85 5.23 -8.45
C SER A 59 -7.65 4.45 -7.94
N PHE A 60 -7.87 3.35 -7.24
CA PHE A 60 -6.85 2.41 -6.76
C PHE A 60 -6.79 1.17 -7.67
N PRO A 61 -5.72 0.39 -7.60
CA PRO A 61 -5.64 -0.91 -8.25
C PRO A 61 -6.76 -1.87 -7.80
N ASP A 62 -7.04 -2.89 -8.63
CA ASP A 62 -7.94 -3.95 -8.24
C ASP A 62 -7.36 -4.78 -7.07
N GLU A 63 -8.23 -5.21 -6.15
CA GLU A 63 -7.85 -6.10 -5.06
C GLU A 63 -7.41 -7.48 -5.56
N ALA A 64 -6.54 -8.14 -4.81
CA ALA A 64 -5.93 -9.40 -5.23
C ALA A 64 -6.95 -10.52 -5.51
N LEU A 65 -8.04 -10.63 -4.74
CA LEU A 65 -9.08 -11.64 -4.97
C LEU A 65 -9.80 -11.43 -6.30
N ASN A 66 -10.09 -10.18 -6.68
CA ASN A 66 -10.69 -9.86 -7.98
C ASN A 66 -9.74 -10.15 -9.15
N CYS A 67 -8.43 -10.13 -8.89
CA CYS A 67 -7.39 -10.50 -9.85
C CYS A 67 -7.11 -12.01 -9.90
N GLY A 68 -7.82 -12.84 -9.11
CA GLY A 68 -7.73 -14.29 -9.16
C GLY A 68 -6.82 -14.91 -8.10
N ALA A 69 -6.36 -14.17 -7.10
CA ALA A 69 -5.71 -14.76 -5.94
C ALA A 69 -6.68 -15.69 -5.17
N ASP A 70 -6.18 -16.78 -4.61
CA ASP A 70 -7.00 -17.73 -3.83
C ASP A 70 -7.26 -17.22 -2.42
N ALA A 71 -6.31 -16.47 -1.85
CA ALA A 71 -6.49 -15.80 -0.56
C ALA A 71 -5.63 -14.53 -0.50
N ALA A 72 -6.04 -13.59 0.35
CA ALA A 72 -5.26 -12.37 0.63
C ALA A 72 -5.28 -12.02 2.12
N VAL A 73 -4.17 -11.44 2.58
CA VAL A 73 -4.02 -10.89 3.94
C VAL A 73 -4.05 -9.37 3.88
N LEU A 74 -4.96 -8.75 4.62
CA LEU A 74 -5.17 -7.31 4.67
C LEU A 74 -4.87 -6.77 6.06
N SER A 75 -4.03 -5.75 6.19
CA SER A 75 -3.86 -5.02 7.45
C SER A 75 -4.75 -3.79 7.44
N LEU A 76 -5.87 -3.84 8.16
CA LEU A 76 -6.83 -2.74 8.17
C LEU A 76 -6.24 -1.46 8.77
N HIS A 77 -5.43 -1.61 9.82
CA HIS A 77 -4.83 -0.49 10.55
C HIS A 77 -3.78 0.32 9.78
N LYS A 78 -3.33 -0.16 8.60
CA LYS A 78 -2.31 0.54 7.81
C LYS A 78 -2.91 1.63 6.91
N THR A 79 -4.04 1.33 6.28
CA THR A 79 -4.62 2.21 5.25
C THR A 79 -6.10 2.55 5.49
N LEU A 80 -6.72 1.94 6.50
CA LEU A 80 -8.12 2.13 6.88
C LEU A 80 -8.25 2.51 8.38
N PRO A 81 -9.38 3.09 8.80
CA PRO A 81 -9.58 3.57 10.17
C PRO A 81 -9.85 2.44 11.17
N SER A 82 -8.85 1.61 11.42
CA SER A 82 -8.91 0.53 12.40
C SER A 82 -7.73 0.61 13.38
N LEU A 83 -7.91 0.05 14.57
CA LEU A 83 -6.85 0.03 15.59
C LEU A 83 -5.68 -0.85 15.14
N THR A 84 -4.49 -0.52 15.60
CA THR A 84 -3.26 -1.30 15.36
C THR A 84 -3.46 -2.77 15.73
N GLN A 85 -2.88 -3.67 14.95
CA GLN A 85 -2.96 -5.14 15.01
C GLN A 85 -4.22 -5.74 14.37
N THR A 86 -5.14 -4.95 13.82
CA THR A 86 -6.30 -5.48 13.11
C THR A 86 -5.94 -5.92 11.70
N ALA A 87 -6.29 -7.14 11.35
CA ALA A 87 -6.06 -7.72 10.04
C ALA A 87 -7.20 -8.65 9.64
N LEU A 88 -7.31 -8.94 8.35
CA LEU A 88 -8.22 -9.93 7.78
C LEU A 88 -7.43 -10.90 6.91
N LEU A 89 -7.81 -12.16 6.95
CA LEU A 89 -7.48 -13.16 5.95
C LEU A 89 -8.77 -13.43 5.17
N ILE A 90 -8.76 -13.21 3.87
CA ILE A 90 -9.94 -13.29 3.02
C ILE A 90 -9.74 -14.30 1.90
N THR A 91 -10.83 -14.99 1.50
CA THR A 91 -10.87 -15.90 0.34
C THR A 91 -12.30 -15.96 -0.21
N ASN A 92 -12.44 -16.24 -1.50
CA ASN A 92 -13.72 -16.52 -2.16
C ASN A 92 -14.01 -18.03 -2.28
N ASP A 93 -13.06 -18.89 -1.86
CA ASP A 93 -13.17 -20.35 -1.92
C ASP A 93 -13.65 -20.87 -0.55
N SER A 94 -14.85 -21.50 -0.51
CA SER A 94 -15.46 -22.01 0.72
C SER A 94 -14.67 -23.16 1.34
N GLU A 95 -14.08 -24.04 0.53
CA GLU A 95 -13.27 -25.16 1.02
C GLU A 95 -11.96 -24.65 1.63
N LEU A 96 -11.32 -23.70 0.94
CA LEU A 96 -10.13 -23.03 1.46
C LEU A 96 -10.44 -22.25 2.74
N SER A 97 -11.60 -21.62 2.84
CA SER A 97 -12.05 -20.88 4.03
C SER A 97 -12.10 -21.76 5.27
N GLU A 98 -12.62 -23.01 5.17
CA GLU A 98 -12.64 -23.96 6.28
C GLU A 98 -11.22 -24.34 6.71
N ILE A 99 -10.35 -24.67 5.75
CA ILE A 99 -8.95 -25.01 6.02
C ILE A 99 -8.20 -23.85 6.68
N LEU A 100 -8.39 -22.64 6.20
CA LEU A 100 -7.76 -21.45 6.77
C LEU A 100 -8.26 -21.17 8.19
N ALA A 101 -9.56 -21.30 8.45
CA ALA A 101 -10.14 -21.10 9.78
C ALA A 101 -9.60 -22.12 10.80
N GLU A 102 -9.48 -23.41 10.43
CA GLU A 102 -8.89 -24.43 11.29
C GLU A 102 -7.44 -24.14 11.64
N ASN A 103 -6.64 -23.68 10.65
CA ASN A 103 -5.24 -23.35 10.87
C ASN A 103 -5.07 -22.04 11.68
N LEU A 104 -5.88 -21.02 11.42
CA LEU A 104 -5.87 -19.80 12.21
C LEU A 104 -6.15 -20.08 13.70
N ALA A 105 -7.10 -20.94 14.00
CA ALA A 105 -7.42 -21.32 15.39
C ALA A 105 -6.23 -21.90 16.18
N VAL A 106 -5.19 -22.42 15.48
CA VAL A 106 -3.96 -22.92 16.12
C VAL A 106 -3.02 -21.77 16.51
N PHE A 107 -2.99 -20.70 15.73
CA PHE A 107 -2.03 -19.58 15.89
C PHE A 107 -2.64 -18.34 16.52
N GLU A 108 -3.96 -18.21 16.48
CA GLU A 108 -4.66 -17.08 17.10
C GLU A 108 -4.76 -17.27 18.63
N THR A 109 -4.96 -16.12 19.31
CA THR A 109 -5.22 -16.12 20.74
C THR A 109 -6.59 -16.77 21.06
N SER A 110 -6.63 -17.59 22.12
CA SER A 110 -7.90 -18.11 22.66
C SER A 110 -8.72 -17.06 23.43
N SER A 111 -8.16 -15.85 23.61
CA SER A 111 -8.80 -14.73 24.31
C SER A 111 -8.75 -13.46 23.46
N PRO A 112 -9.55 -13.39 22.36
CA PRO A 112 -9.50 -12.26 21.43
C PRO A 112 -9.94 -10.97 22.13
N SER A 113 -9.32 -9.87 21.74
CA SER A 113 -9.70 -8.53 22.22
C SER A 113 -11.00 -8.07 21.55
N TYR A 114 -12.08 -7.98 22.31
CA TYR A 114 -13.35 -7.43 21.82
C TYR A 114 -13.23 -5.99 21.32
N ILE A 115 -12.28 -5.20 21.85
CA ILE A 115 -12.01 -3.84 21.38
C ILE A 115 -11.47 -3.88 19.96
N LEU A 116 -10.52 -4.77 19.66
CA LEU A 116 -9.98 -4.93 18.31
C LEU A 116 -11.02 -5.48 17.34
N MET A 117 -11.81 -6.47 17.75
CA MET A 117 -12.91 -7.02 16.94
C MET A 117 -13.95 -5.94 16.61
N SER A 118 -14.37 -5.15 17.61
CA SER A 118 -15.30 -4.02 17.39
C SER A 118 -14.69 -2.93 16.50
N SER A 119 -13.37 -2.76 16.53
CA SER A 119 -12.66 -1.83 15.63
C SER A 119 -12.69 -2.31 14.19
N ILE A 120 -12.54 -3.60 13.96
CA ILE A 120 -12.67 -4.20 12.61
C ILE A 120 -14.08 -3.96 12.08
N GLU A 121 -15.11 -4.31 12.86
CA GLU A 121 -16.52 -4.16 12.47
C GLU A 121 -16.85 -2.69 12.12
N LYS A 122 -16.46 -1.75 12.97
CA LYS A 122 -16.68 -0.32 12.73
C LYS A 122 -15.91 0.21 11.53
N CYS A 123 -14.72 -0.32 11.28
CA CYS A 123 -13.93 0.04 10.11
C CYS A 123 -14.63 -0.39 8.82
N LEU A 124 -15.14 -1.63 8.77
CA LEU A 124 -15.87 -2.14 7.61
C LEU A 124 -17.18 -1.38 7.38
N ASP A 125 -17.96 -1.12 8.45
CA ASP A 125 -19.16 -0.30 8.37
C ASP A 125 -18.86 1.12 7.86
N PHE A 126 -17.79 1.75 8.35
CA PHE A 126 -17.33 3.04 7.83
C PHE A 126 -17.02 2.96 6.33
N CYS A 127 -16.25 1.97 5.90
CA CYS A 127 -15.85 1.83 4.49
C CYS A 127 -17.05 1.63 3.56
N GLU A 128 -18.03 0.81 3.95
CA GLU A 128 -19.24 0.57 3.18
C GLU A 128 -20.11 1.82 3.04
N ASN A 129 -20.18 2.64 4.09
CA ASN A 129 -21.09 3.79 4.18
C ASN A 129 -20.43 5.14 3.85
N SER A 130 -19.13 5.19 3.56
CA SER A 130 -18.38 6.45 3.37
C SER A 130 -17.80 6.64 1.97
N LYS A 131 -18.52 6.24 0.92
CA LYS A 131 -18.06 6.39 -0.48
C LYS A 131 -17.64 7.81 -0.83
N ASP A 132 -18.29 8.82 -0.26
CA ASP A 132 -17.94 10.22 -0.52
C ASP A 132 -16.60 10.60 0.11
N LYS A 133 -16.22 9.98 1.25
CA LYS A 133 -14.91 10.15 1.86
C LYS A 133 -13.78 9.58 1.01
N PHE A 134 -14.00 8.42 0.38
CA PHE A 134 -13.03 7.86 -0.56
C PHE A 134 -12.88 8.72 -1.82
N LYS A 135 -13.97 9.31 -2.33
CA LYS A 135 -13.90 10.28 -3.44
C LYS A 135 -13.12 11.54 -3.06
N GLU A 136 -13.39 12.10 -1.88
CA GLU A 136 -12.65 13.25 -1.32
C GLU A 136 -11.16 12.92 -1.20
N TYR A 137 -10.82 11.77 -0.61
CA TYR A 137 -9.46 11.28 -0.49
C TYR A 137 -8.74 11.18 -1.84
N CYS A 138 -9.36 10.53 -2.84
CA CYS A 138 -8.79 10.43 -4.18
C CYS A 138 -8.62 11.80 -4.87
N CYS A 139 -9.55 12.75 -4.61
CA CYS A 139 -9.43 14.11 -5.11
C CYS A 139 -8.23 14.83 -4.49
N ASN A 140 -8.05 14.72 -3.18
CA ASN A 140 -6.91 15.29 -2.47
C ASN A 140 -5.58 14.72 -2.96
N LEU A 141 -5.49 13.40 -3.16
CA LEU A 141 -4.31 12.74 -3.73
C LEU A 141 -3.94 13.28 -5.12
N LYS A 142 -4.92 13.45 -6.01
CA LYS A 142 -4.72 14.04 -7.34
C LYS A 142 -4.24 15.49 -7.23
N THR A 143 -4.84 16.28 -6.35
CA THR A 143 -4.49 17.67 -6.13
C THR A 143 -3.05 17.82 -5.64
N VAL A 144 -2.64 17.04 -4.64
CA VAL A 144 -1.26 17.05 -4.13
C VAL A 144 -0.26 16.68 -5.22
N ARG A 145 -0.51 15.61 -5.96
CA ARG A 145 0.38 15.18 -7.04
C ARG A 145 0.53 16.25 -8.12
N GLU A 146 -0.56 16.93 -8.48
CA GLU A 146 -0.51 18.01 -9.47
C GLU A 146 0.25 19.23 -8.92
N LYS A 147 0.08 19.60 -7.64
CA LYS A 147 0.86 20.68 -6.99
C LYS A 147 2.36 20.38 -7.00
N LEU A 148 2.73 19.11 -6.77
CA LEU A 148 4.13 18.68 -6.63
C LEU A 148 4.81 18.32 -7.97
N LYS A 149 4.10 18.37 -9.08
CA LYS A 149 4.61 17.99 -10.41
C LYS A 149 5.80 18.81 -10.90
N ASN A 150 5.90 20.06 -10.45
CA ASN A 150 6.92 21.01 -10.91
C ASN A 150 8.07 21.22 -9.91
N LEU A 151 8.26 20.31 -8.94
CA LEU A 151 9.43 20.31 -8.09
C LEU A 151 10.71 20.20 -8.93
N LYS A 152 11.78 20.91 -8.52
CA LYS A 152 13.01 20.99 -9.29
C LYS A 152 14.02 19.87 -8.95
N TYR A 153 14.11 19.54 -7.68
CA TYR A 153 15.12 18.64 -7.12
C TYR A 153 14.50 17.41 -6.47
N LEU A 154 13.34 17.58 -5.83
CA LEU A 154 12.53 16.47 -5.36
C LEU A 154 11.64 15.94 -6.49
N LYS A 155 11.39 14.64 -6.50
CA LYS A 155 10.49 14.01 -7.48
C LYS A 155 9.48 13.12 -6.76
N ILE A 156 8.19 13.29 -7.07
CA ILE A 156 7.16 12.35 -6.63
C ILE A 156 7.12 11.18 -7.62
N TYR A 157 7.26 9.97 -7.09
CA TYR A 157 7.08 8.75 -7.87
C TYR A 157 5.62 8.57 -8.28
N ASP A 158 5.40 8.15 -9.52
CA ASP A 158 4.05 8.03 -10.08
C ASP A 158 3.93 6.76 -10.93
N LYS A 159 2.71 6.43 -11.36
CA LYS A 159 2.39 5.33 -12.29
C LYS A 159 3.26 5.33 -13.53
N SER A 160 3.62 6.50 -14.05
CA SER A 160 4.51 6.63 -15.22
C SER A 160 5.96 6.21 -14.97
N ASP A 161 6.37 6.00 -13.73
CA ASP A 161 7.71 5.58 -13.34
C ASP A 161 7.86 4.05 -13.24
N THR A 162 6.77 3.30 -13.49
CA THR A 162 6.76 1.84 -13.42
C THR A 162 5.91 1.23 -14.55
N ASP A 163 6.28 0.02 -14.98
CA ASP A 163 5.48 -0.79 -15.91
C ASP A 163 4.30 -1.52 -15.20
N PHE A 164 4.30 -1.51 -13.88
CA PHE A 164 3.30 -2.15 -13.04
C PHE A 164 2.20 -1.17 -12.60
N ASP A 165 1.16 -1.66 -11.94
CA ASP A 165 0.16 -0.79 -11.34
C ASP A 165 0.68 -0.12 -10.06
N TYR A 166 0.01 0.94 -9.58
CA TYR A 166 0.55 1.78 -8.54
C TYR A 166 -0.53 2.34 -7.61
N ASP A 167 -0.31 2.20 -6.31
CA ASP A 167 -1.13 2.81 -5.26
C ASP A 167 -0.82 4.30 -5.11
N ILE A 168 -1.71 5.15 -5.60
CA ILE A 168 -1.57 6.61 -5.51
C ILE A 168 -1.61 7.14 -4.07
N GLY A 169 -2.08 6.34 -3.09
CA GLY A 169 -2.06 6.63 -1.66
C GLY A 169 -0.66 6.62 -1.05
N LYS A 170 0.32 6.05 -1.75
CA LYS A 170 1.73 6.08 -1.37
C LYS A 170 2.42 7.27 -2.05
N ILE A 171 2.74 8.30 -1.29
CA ILE A 171 3.48 9.45 -1.80
C ILE A 171 4.97 9.22 -1.54
N VAL A 172 5.65 8.63 -2.53
CA VAL A 172 7.09 8.39 -2.50
C VAL A 172 7.81 9.61 -3.05
N ILE A 173 8.66 10.23 -2.24
CA ILE A 173 9.37 11.47 -2.54
C ILE A 173 10.85 11.14 -2.71
N SER A 174 11.34 11.11 -3.94
CA SER A 174 12.74 10.87 -4.27
C SER A 174 13.58 12.12 -4.05
N THR A 175 14.75 11.94 -3.43
CA THR A 175 15.80 12.95 -3.24
C THR A 175 17.00 12.70 -4.14
N ALA A 176 16.94 11.76 -5.08
CA ALA A 176 18.06 11.34 -5.92
C ALA A 176 18.71 12.50 -6.71
N ASN A 177 17.95 13.54 -7.04
CA ASN A 177 18.45 14.73 -7.74
C ASN A 177 18.75 15.93 -6.81
N ALA A 178 18.56 15.75 -5.50
CA ALA A 178 18.71 16.79 -4.50
C ALA A 178 20.04 16.65 -3.74
N ASN A 179 20.48 17.72 -3.14
CA ASN A 179 21.69 17.75 -2.29
C ASN A 179 21.43 17.33 -0.83
N ILE A 180 20.34 16.59 -0.59
CA ILE A 180 20.00 16.01 0.71
C ILE A 180 19.63 14.54 0.57
N SER A 181 19.78 13.76 1.65
CA SER A 181 19.28 12.39 1.70
C SER A 181 17.79 12.34 2.07
N GLY A 182 17.11 11.21 1.78
CA GLY A 182 15.75 10.99 2.25
C GLY A 182 15.64 11.04 3.77
N THR A 183 16.61 10.49 4.49
CA THR A 183 16.65 10.59 5.97
C THR A 183 16.72 12.02 6.45
N LYS A 184 17.46 12.89 5.74
CA LYS A 184 17.53 14.32 6.07
C LYS A 184 16.24 15.05 5.74
N LEU A 185 15.58 14.69 4.62
CA LEU A 185 14.26 15.21 4.26
C LEU A 185 13.23 14.87 5.34
N ALA A 186 13.19 13.62 5.81
CA ALA A 186 12.29 13.20 6.89
C ALA A 186 12.54 13.97 8.19
N GLU A 187 13.80 14.20 8.55
CA GLU A 187 14.16 15.01 9.71
C GLU A 187 13.65 16.46 9.59
N ILE A 188 13.79 17.09 8.42
CA ILE A 188 13.29 18.45 8.15
C ILE A 188 11.76 18.49 8.23
N LEU A 189 11.06 17.54 7.59
CA LEU A 189 9.60 17.43 7.63
C LEU A 189 9.09 17.30 9.06
N ARG A 190 9.71 16.44 9.87
CA ARG A 190 9.34 16.25 11.27
C ARG A 190 9.58 17.51 12.11
N ASN A 191 10.79 18.06 12.08
CA ASN A 191 11.18 19.11 13.01
C ASN A 191 10.61 20.49 12.65
N ASN A 192 10.51 20.82 11.36
CA ASN A 192 10.13 22.16 10.92
C ASN A 192 8.65 22.25 10.53
N TYR A 193 8.06 21.14 10.05
CA TYR A 193 6.69 21.12 9.51
C TYR A 193 5.74 20.21 10.30
N GLN A 194 6.26 19.47 11.32
CA GLN A 194 5.45 18.54 12.13
C GLN A 194 4.79 17.44 11.29
N ILE A 195 5.47 17.01 10.23
CA ILE A 195 5.02 15.95 9.33
C ILE A 195 5.90 14.72 9.59
N GLU A 196 5.27 13.64 10.08
CA GLU A 196 5.91 12.34 10.22
C GLU A 196 5.75 11.53 8.94
N THR A 197 6.83 10.93 8.46
CA THR A 197 6.82 10.06 7.29
C THR A 197 6.85 8.61 7.75
N GLU A 198 6.27 7.71 6.96
CA GLU A 198 6.22 6.28 7.28
C GLU A 198 7.60 5.64 7.28
N MET A 199 8.42 5.97 6.29
CA MET A 199 9.77 5.43 6.15
C MET A 199 10.68 6.45 5.44
N ALA A 200 11.97 6.41 5.78
CA ALA A 200 13.01 7.21 5.13
C ALA A 200 14.22 6.35 4.79
N TYR A 201 14.64 6.43 3.53
CA TYR A 201 15.83 5.77 2.99
C TYR A 201 16.90 6.80 2.61
N SER A 202 18.00 6.34 2.02
CA SER A 202 19.09 7.23 1.59
C SER A 202 18.66 8.23 0.51
N ASP A 203 17.77 7.82 -0.39
CA ASP A 203 17.43 8.50 -1.64
C ASP A 203 15.95 8.78 -1.82
N TYR A 204 15.08 8.39 -0.86
CA TYR A 204 13.66 8.72 -0.84
C TYR A 204 13.04 8.62 0.55
N VAL A 205 11.85 9.19 0.69
CA VAL A 205 10.94 9.01 1.83
C VAL A 205 9.57 8.57 1.36
N ILE A 206 8.82 7.91 2.23
CA ILE A 206 7.44 7.48 1.97
C ILE A 206 6.52 8.22 2.94
N ALA A 207 5.59 8.99 2.41
CA ALA A 207 4.43 9.47 3.12
C ALA A 207 3.24 8.55 2.80
N MET A 208 2.83 7.77 3.79
CA MET A 208 1.65 6.92 3.69
C MET A 208 0.41 7.72 4.08
N THR A 209 -0.61 7.67 3.22
CA THR A 209 -1.86 8.40 3.43
C THR A 209 -3.04 7.46 3.58
N SER A 210 -4.15 7.97 4.09
CA SER A 210 -5.37 7.20 4.31
C SER A 210 -6.62 8.04 4.04
N VAL A 211 -7.78 7.40 3.96
CA VAL A 211 -9.08 8.05 3.83
C VAL A 211 -9.43 9.00 5.00
N CYS A 212 -8.70 8.91 6.10
CA CYS A 212 -8.89 9.77 7.28
C CYS A 212 -8.05 11.05 7.24
N ASP A 213 -7.12 11.18 6.27
CA ASP A 213 -6.36 12.41 6.12
C ASP A 213 -7.22 13.54 5.55
N THR A 214 -7.06 14.71 6.15
CA THR A 214 -7.83 15.90 5.75
C THR A 214 -7.17 16.65 4.60
N GLU A 215 -7.94 17.43 3.83
CA GLU A 215 -7.41 18.35 2.81
C GLU A 215 -6.27 19.23 3.39
N LYS A 216 -6.44 19.71 4.62
CA LYS A 216 -5.41 20.50 5.31
C LYS A 216 -4.09 19.72 5.48
N ALA A 217 -4.15 18.43 5.79
CA ALA A 217 -2.94 17.60 5.94
C ALA A 217 -2.20 17.46 4.60
N PHE A 218 -2.94 17.28 3.51
CA PHE A 218 -2.38 17.23 2.16
C PHE A 218 -1.79 18.58 1.73
N ASP A 219 -2.44 19.70 2.06
CA ASP A 219 -1.91 21.04 1.82
C ASP A 219 -0.61 21.28 2.60
N MET A 220 -0.58 20.92 3.88
CA MET A 220 0.64 21.03 4.70
C MET A 220 1.80 20.25 4.10
N LEU A 221 1.58 19.03 3.61
CA LEU A 221 2.61 18.23 2.96
C LEU A 221 3.11 18.89 1.67
N SER A 222 2.19 19.33 0.80
CA SER A 222 2.57 19.95 -0.46
C SER A 222 3.31 21.27 -0.27
N ASP A 223 2.85 22.13 0.64
CA ASP A 223 3.49 23.42 0.93
C ASP A 223 4.88 23.23 1.55
N ALA A 224 5.03 22.24 2.46
CA ALA A 224 6.33 21.91 3.02
C ALA A 224 7.32 21.44 1.96
N LEU A 225 6.92 20.54 1.07
CA LEU A 225 7.78 20.02 0.00
C LEU A 225 8.16 21.09 -1.00
N ILE A 226 7.25 21.99 -1.39
CA ILE A 226 7.52 23.13 -2.26
C ILE A 226 8.52 24.11 -1.60
N SER A 227 8.33 24.41 -0.32
CA SER A 227 9.24 25.26 0.44
C SER A 227 10.64 24.66 0.51
N ILE A 228 10.74 23.39 0.89
CA ILE A 228 12.03 22.68 0.98
C ILE A 228 12.71 22.64 -0.39
N ASP A 229 12.00 22.25 -1.46
CA ASP A 229 12.56 22.15 -2.81
C ASP A 229 13.15 23.47 -3.30
N SER A 230 12.54 24.60 -2.91
CA SER A 230 13.03 25.93 -3.27
C SER A 230 14.39 26.29 -2.65
N GLU A 231 14.75 25.66 -1.53
CA GLU A 231 15.99 25.87 -0.80
C GLU A 231 17.10 24.86 -1.20
N LEU A 232 16.73 23.80 -1.95
CA LEU A 232 17.66 22.77 -2.38
C LEU A 232 18.52 23.22 -3.58
N SER A 233 19.57 22.46 -3.82
CA SER A 233 20.41 22.54 -5.02
C SER A 233 20.55 21.15 -5.65
N LYS A 234 21.09 21.08 -6.87
CA LYS A 234 21.36 19.81 -7.55
C LYS A 234 22.31 18.98 -6.69
N GLY A 235 22.00 17.69 -6.52
CA GLY A 235 22.89 16.73 -5.91
C GLY A 235 24.20 16.62 -6.70
N ALA A 236 25.28 16.23 -6.04
CA ALA A 236 26.52 15.90 -6.73
C ALA A 236 26.28 14.68 -7.62
N ASP A 237 26.74 14.72 -8.86
CA ASP A 237 26.73 13.56 -9.75
C ASP A 237 27.61 12.47 -9.08
N THR A 238 27.00 11.41 -8.51
CA THR A 238 27.70 10.27 -7.90
C THR A 238 27.94 9.17 -8.92
#